data_ea996821f81bc74bf35a175ed2321902
#
_entry.id   ea996821f81bc74bf35a175ed2321902
#
_cell.length_a   1.000
_cell.length_b   1.000
_cell.length_c   1.000
_cell.angle_alpha   90.00
_cell.angle_beta   90.00
_cell.angle_gamma   90.00
#
_symmetry.space_group_name_H-M   'P 1'
#
loop_
_entity.id
_entity.type
_entity.pdbx_description
1 polymer ?
#
loop_
_entity_poly.entity_id
_entity_poly.type
_entity_poly.pdbx_seq_one_letter_code
_entity_poly.pdbx_strand_id
1 'polypeptide(L)'
;MAPAMLHKGLPAAGRGLARYSAAAAIRTNTIRAHQISAFPVTATIHSAVTRERPVFLHQFNSLRTYGTSTDNNNKSTGSEAAKKKEEASEDATKVDNAEATVQATSTPSPPAYDEAAGPPAYDWEEDGNFNIEKFADLPYTNFGVNQHIVIEKEFKECLRQVLWQFRAPVRYAFAYGSGVFPQSKKGKDIATEDQMKSVHPKAPLPVQKAQNGEPKMIDFIFGVTHTQHFHSLNMNQHRDHYSSLASLGSGAVSFVQDRMGAGVYFNTHVTVDGLLIKYGVVSLDTLKKDLRDWNTLYLAGRLHKPVKILRDDPQVRMANQINLLGAVRTALLMLPEKFTEYDLYATIAGISYLGDPRMAFPTENPRKVANIVDHNMQNFRRLYAPLIESLPNTEFDDPACKTLDWISTEKGRIMPIRQDMNPVKRGNMVRRLPKEFRSKIYFKYQEKYKIPQLEFDTMMEESTNEDTNSFKRQQGGSFEQRIAQDDPEELRSIVRSVIRNTIKWPSTTQSLKGPLTAGFRKTFRYVGEKIGKYRQGSKAGKT
;
A
#
# COMPACT_ATOMS: atom_id res chain seq x y z
N MET A 1 -40.17 49.35 39.45
CA MET A 1 -41.61 49.10 39.29
C MET A 1 -41.79 47.70 38.80
N ALA A 2 -42.00 46.75 39.66
CA ALA A 2 -42.79 45.54 39.43
C ALA A 2 -44.22 45.87 39.85
N PRO A 3 -45.28 45.14 39.51
CA PRO A 3 -45.51 43.73 39.69
C PRO A 3 -46.27 43.12 38.48
N ALA A 4 -46.74 41.90 38.35
CA ALA A 4 -47.27 40.95 39.29
C ALA A 4 -47.41 39.55 38.55
N MET A 5 -47.24 38.57 39.32
CA MET A 5 -47.75 37.17 39.30
C MET A 5 -49.18 37.01 38.70
N LEU A 6 -49.39 35.81 38.11
CA LEU A 6 -50.60 35.00 38.34
C LEU A 6 -50.35 33.50 38.06
N HIS A 7 -50.52 32.71 39.11
CA HIS A 7 -50.70 31.31 39.21
C HIS A 7 -51.98 30.79 38.54
N LYS A 8 -51.92 29.52 38.08
CA LYS A 8 -52.95 28.41 38.15
C LYS A 8 -52.58 27.38 37.12
N GLY A 9 -52.49 26.09 37.31
CA GLY A 9 -52.96 25.24 38.34
C GLY A 9 -52.91 23.82 37.73
N LEU A 10 -52.29 22.89 38.40
CA LEU A 10 -52.37 21.45 38.08
C LEU A 10 -53.77 20.92 38.38
N PRO A 11 -54.17 19.79 37.73
CA PRO A 11 -54.46 18.64 38.58
C PRO A 11 -53.77 17.34 38.10
N ALA A 12 -53.44 16.56 39.10
CA ALA A 12 -53.01 15.18 39.05
C ALA A 12 -54.22 14.22 38.93
N ALA A 13 -53.97 13.05 38.41
CA ALA A 13 -54.53 11.72 38.58
C ALA A 13 -54.51 10.98 37.22
N GLY A 14 -54.16 9.74 37.06
CA GLY A 14 -54.17 8.64 37.96
C GLY A 14 -53.54 7.41 37.30
N ARG A 15 -53.25 6.48 38.10
CA ARG A 15 -52.60 5.18 37.92
C ARG A 15 -53.24 4.29 36.82
N GLY A 16 -52.39 3.54 36.07
CA GLY A 16 -52.82 2.45 35.24
C GLY A 16 -51.63 1.54 34.85
N LEU A 17 -51.26 0.61 35.74
CA LEU A 17 -50.37 -0.51 35.46
C LEU A 17 -51.11 -1.50 34.55
N ALA A 18 -50.68 -1.68 33.35
CA ALA A 18 -51.02 -2.85 32.54
C ALA A 18 -49.75 -3.60 32.18
N ARG A 19 -49.52 -4.73 32.85
CA ARG A 19 -48.54 -5.75 32.48
C ARG A 19 -49.05 -6.44 31.23
N TYR A 20 -48.33 -6.37 30.12
CA TYR A 20 -48.46 -7.30 29.01
C TYR A 20 -47.26 -8.23 28.99
N SER A 21 -47.49 -9.44 29.42
CA SER A 21 -46.69 -10.63 29.18
C SER A 21 -46.91 -11.05 27.72
N ALA A 22 -45.89 -10.98 26.90
CA ALA A 22 -45.90 -11.56 25.57
C ALA A 22 -45.01 -12.82 25.59
N ALA A 23 -45.66 -13.97 25.62
CA ALA A 23 -45.03 -15.26 25.41
C ALA A 23 -44.57 -15.38 23.96
N ALA A 24 -43.28 -15.58 23.75
CA ALA A 24 -42.71 -15.89 22.45
C ALA A 24 -43.00 -17.38 22.13
N ALA A 25 -43.85 -17.62 21.17
CA ALA A 25 -44.07 -18.95 20.61
C ALA A 25 -42.92 -19.29 19.65
N ILE A 26 -42.08 -20.25 20.05
CA ILE A 26 -41.09 -20.89 19.20
C ILE A 26 -41.83 -21.85 18.25
N ARG A 27 -41.91 -21.50 16.97
CA ARG A 27 -42.31 -22.43 15.92
C ARG A 27 -41.09 -23.22 15.46
N THR A 28 -40.99 -24.45 15.91
CA THR A 28 -40.13 -25.48 15.34
C THR A 28 -40.71 -25.94 14.00
N ASN A 29 -40.09 -25.56 12.91
CA ASN A 29 -40.34 -26.15 11.60
C ASN A 29 -39.57 -27.48 11.49
N THR A 30 -40.27 -28.58 11.63
CA THR A 30 -39.80 -29.93 11.35
C THR A 30 -39.70 -30.09 9.83
N ILE A 31 -38.50 -30.13 9.27
CA ILE A 31 -38.29 -30.50 7.89
C ILE A 31 -38.29 -32.02 7.80
N ARG A 32 -39.28 -32.53 7.09
CA ARG A 32 -39.46 -33.95 6.72
C ARG A 32 -38.31 -34.36 5.80
N ALA A 33 -37.49 -35.30 6.23
CA ALA A 33 -36.50 -35.96 5.39
C ALA A 33 -37.26 -36.89 4.41
N HIS A 34 -37.15 -36.60 3.12
CA HIS A 34 -37.46 -37.55 2.07
C HIS A 34 -36.24 -38.45 1.84
N GLN A 35 -36.47 -39.74 2.10
CA GLN A 35 -35.58 -40.83 1.70
C GLN A 35 -35.43 -40.81 0.17
N ILE A 36 -34.19 -40.64 -0.31
CA ILE A 36 -33.82 -40.97 -1.68
C ILE A 36 -33.05 -42.29 -1.62
N SER A 37 -33.65 -43.28 -2.24
CA SER A 37 -33.15 -44.65 -2.39
C SER A 37 -31.82 -44.66 -3.14
N ALA A 38 -30.88 -45.42 -2.59
CA ALA A 38 -29.59 -45.74 -3.22
C ALA A 38 -29.82 -46.69 -4.41
N PHE A 39 -29.28 -46.36 -5.57
CA PHE A 39 -29.02 -47.31 -6.65
C PHE A 39 -27.51 -47.58 -6.72
N PRO A 40 -27.11 -48.87 -6.82
CA PRO A 40 -25.70 -49.22 -6.98
C PRO A 40 -25.27 -49.07 -8.45
N VAL A 41 -24.27 -48.25 -8.72
CA VAL A 41 -23.60 -48.24 -10.02
C VAL A 41 -22.37 -49.14 -9.94
N THR A 42 -22.50 -50.28 -10.58
CA THR A 42 -21.40 -51.21 -10.88
C THR A 42 -20.45 -50.56 -11.90
N ALA A 43 -19.22 -50.37 -11.51
CA ALA A 43 -18.15 -49.91 -12.41
C ALA A 43 -17.61 -51.10 -13.17
N THR A 44 -17.77 -51.11 -14.49
CA THR A 44 -17.10 -52.03 -15.39
C THR A 44 -15.82 -51.38 -15.89
N ILE A 45 -14.70 -51.98 -15.52
CA ILE A 45 -13.36 -51.62 -16.01
C ILE A 45 -13.21 -52.15 -17.45
N HIS A 46 -13.00 -51.26 -18.42
CA HIS A 46 -12.45 -51.65 -19.71
C HIS A 46 -11.13 -50.94 -19.91
N SER A 47 -10.10 -51.72 -19.89
CA SER A 47 -8.74 -51.37 -20.31
C SER A 47 -8.68 -51.20 -21.82
N ALA A 48 -8.12 -50.08 -22.29
CA ALA A 48 -7.55 -49.99 -23.65
C ALA A 48 -6.21 -49.25 -23.57
N VAL A 49 -5.20 -50.00 -23.85
CA VAL A 49 -3.79 -49.63 -24.06
C VAL A 49 -3.63 -49.03 -25.44
N THR A 50 -2.95 -47.91 -25.58
CA THR A 50 -1.97 -47.57 -26.64
C THR A 50 -1.40 -46.19 -26.34
N ARG A 51 -0.17 -46.14 -25.91
CA ARG A 51 1.10 -45.77 -26.59
C ARG A 51 0.95 -44.57 -27.53
N GLU A 52 1.60 -43.45 -27.14
CA GLU A 52 2.82 -42.94 -27.82
C GLU A 52 3.42 -41.76 -27.05
N ARG A 53 4.71 -41.85 -26.72
CA ARG A 53 5.60 -40.76 -26.34
C ARG A 53 6.33 -40.28 -27.59
N PRO A 54 6.76 -39.03 -27.64
CA PRO A 54 8.11 -38.78 -28.15
C PRO A 54 9.03 -38.20 -27.05
N VAL A 55 10.16 -38.88 -26.98
CA VAL A 55 11.38 -38.51 -26.31
C VAL A 55 12.03 -37.37 -27.08
N PHE A 56 12.44 -36.31 -26.39
CA PHE A 56 13.59 -35.50 -26.81
C PHE A 56 14.51 -35.29 -25.62
N LEU A 57 15.57 -36.13 -25.64
CA LEU A 57 16.81 -35.90 -24.93
C LEU A 57 17.60 -34.84 -25.70
N HIS A 58 18.07 -33.82 -25.02
CA HIS A 58 19.38 -33.25 -25.33
C HIS A 58 20.13 -32.97 -24.02
N GLN A 59 21.19 -33.73 -23.89
CA GLN A 59 22.29 -33.60 -22.96
C GLN A 59 22.98 -32.25 -23.10
N PHE A 60 23.33 -31.64 -21.98
CA PHE A 60 24.63 -31.01 -21.83
C PHE A 60 25.15 -31.25 -20.41
N ASN A 61 26.04 -32.21 -20.31
CA ASN A 61 27.00 -32.38 -19.23
C ASN A 61 28.08 -31.30 -19.33
N SER A 62 28.40 -30.63 -18.26
CA SER A 62 29.79 -30.37 -17.89
C SER A 62 29.90 -30.13 -16.39
N LEU A 63 30.20 -31.18 -15.70
CA LEU A 63 30.80 -31.22 -14.38
C LEU A 63 32.21 -30.60 -14.46
N ARG A 64 32.48 -29.63 -13.61
CA ARG A 64 33.83 -29.34 -13.12
C ARG A 64 33.88 -29.54 -11.62
N THR A 65 34.32 -30.71 -11.25
CA THR A 65 34.85 -31.07 -9.94
C THR A 65 36.18 -30.36 -9.70
N TYR A 66 36.30 -29.67 -8.59
CA TYR A 66 37.60 -29.35 -8.00
C TYR A 66 37.90 -30.41 -6.96
N GLY A 67 38.86 -31.27 -7.32
CA GLY A 67 39.45 -32.23 -6.41
C GLY A 67 40.50 -31.58 -5.52
N THR A 68 40.45 -31.94 -4.29
CA THR A 68 41.52 -31.82 -3.29
C THR A 68 42.69 -32.70 -3.67
N SER A 69 43.90 -32.17 -3.61
CA SER A 69 45.13 -32.97 -3.50
C SER A 69 46.09 -32.33 -2.53
N THR A 70 46.27 -32.98 -1.40
CA THR A 70 47.43 -32.94 -0.53
C THR A 70 48.58 -33.68 -1.18
N ASP A 71 49.78 -33.17 -1.16
CA ASP A 71 50.98 -33.79 -0.54
C ASP A 71 52.28 -33.12 -0.98
N ASN A 72 52.99 -32.70 0.02
CA ASN A 72 54.38 -33.00 0.44
C ASN A 72 55.57 -32.76 -0.49
N ASN A 73 56.46 -32.01 0.12
CA ASN A 73 57.91 -32.24 0.28
C ASN A 73 58.92 -31.62 -0.68
N ASN A 74 59.71 -30.85 -0.08
CA ASN A 74 61.18 -30.88 0.11
C ASN A 74 62.00 -29.73 -0.47
N LYS A 75 62.62 -29.07 0.51
CA LYS A 75 64.08 -28.74 0.70
C LYS A 75 64.81 -27.96 -0.41
N SER A 76 65.31 -26.85 -0.05
CA SER A 76 66.66 -26.57 0.45
C SER A 76 67.30 -25.33 -0.15
N THR A 77 67.95 -24.58 0.73
CA THR A 77 69.21 -23.79 0.63
C THR A 77 69.19 -22.60 -0.35
N GLY A 78 69.62 -21.46 0.01
CA GLY A 78 70.55 -20.94 1.01
C GLY A 78 70.94 -19.51 0.67
N SER A 79 71.29 -18.81 1.73
CA SER A 79 72.32 -17.80 1.88
C SER A 79 72.14 -16.42 1.22
N GLU A 80 72.10 -15.47 2.11
CA GLU A 80 73.10 -14.43 2.44
C GLU A 80 73.06 -13.18 1.56
N ALA A 81 72.69 -12.14 2.20
CA ALA A 81 73.46 -11.09 2.89
C ALA A 81 73.99 -9.99 1.99
N ALA A 82 73.71 -8.78 2.22
CA ALA A 82 74.55 -7.73 2.77
C ALA A 82 74.05 -6.31 2.47
N LYS A 83 73.89 -5.59 3.54
CA LYS A 83 74.14 -4.19 3.81
C LYS A 83 74.99 -3.37 2.82
N LYS A 84 74.53 -2.09 2.61
CA LYS A 84 75.27 -0.84 2.81
C LYS A 84 74.35 0.31 2.30
N LYS A 85 73.96 1.26 3.09
CA LYS A 85 74.48 2.50 3.67
C LYS A 85 74.92 3.56 2.65
N GLU A 86 74.29 4.76 2.87
CA GLU A 86 74.78 6.15 2.71
C GLU A 86 74.95 6.69 1.29
N GLU A 87 74.65 7.89 0.97
CA GLU A 87 74.40 9.22 1.57
C GLU A 87 73.91 10.18 0.48
N ALA A 88 73.07 11.12 0.90
CA ALA A 88 72.86 12.52 0.52
C ALA A 88 73.16 13.02 -0.92
N SER A 89 72.18 13.70 -1.49
CA SER A 89 72.30 15.16 -1.77
C SER A 89 70.93 15.72 -2.24
N GLU A 90 70.64 16.91 -1.77
CA GLU A 90 69.52 17.79 -2.09
C GLU A 90 69.49 18.14 -3.58
N ASP A 91 68.31 18.07 -4.21
CA ASP A 91 67.89 19.16 -5.09
C ASP A 91 66.36 19.20 -5.22
N ALA A 92 65.81 20.39 -5.11
CA ALA A 92 64.41 20.72 -5.08
C ALA A 92 63.79 20.71 -6.48
N THR A 93 62.80 19.88 -6.71
CA THR A 93 61.81 20.17 -7.75
C THR A 93 60.43 19.64 -7.33
N LYS A 94 59.47 20.56 -7.40
CA LYS A 94 58.04 20.37 -7.18
C LYS A 94 57.52 19.15 -7.91
N VAL A 95 56.87 18.26 -7.19
CA VAL A 95 55.98 17.26 -7.77
C VAL A 95 54.66 17.33 -7.02
N ASP A 96 53.61 17.58 -7.81
CA ASP A 96 52.23 17.64 -7.39
C ASP A 96 51.82 16.35 -6.68
N ASN A 97 51.26 16.50 -5.48
CA ASN A 97 50.60 15.45 -4.76
C ASN A 97 49.30 15.07 -5.48
N ALA A 98 49.31 13.98 -6.23
CA ALA A 98 48.10 13.29 -6.63
C ALA A 98 47.68 12.37 -5.49
N GLU A 99 46.81 12.85 -4.61
CA GLU A 99 46.05 12.01 -3.67
C GLU A 99 45.18 11.06 -4.48
N ALA A 100 45.47 9.78 -4.38
CA ALA A 100 44.60 8.71 -4.85
C ALA A 100 43.31 8.69 -3.99
N THR A 101 42.33 9.47 -4.38
CA THR A 101 41.00 9.46 -3.85
C THR A 101 40.34 8.11 -4.22
N VAL A 102 40.20 7.24 -3.25
CA VAL A 102 39.34 6.06 -3.37
C VAL A 102 37.93 6.57 -3.63
N GLN A 103 37.50 6.51 -4.89
CA GLN A 103 36.13 6.79 -5.29
C GLN A 103 35.21 5.75 -4.65
N ALA A 104 34.60 6.13 -3.53
CA ALA A 104 33.42 5.47 -3.07
C ALA A 104 32.36 5.58 -4.18
N THR A 105 31.97 4.44 -4.75
CA THR A 105 30.88 4.34 -5.71
C THR A 105 29.61 4.91 -5.07
N SER A 106 29.35 6.17 -5.34
CA SER A 106 28.11 6.83 -4.96
C SER A 106 26.97 6.16 -5.70
N THR A 107 26.07 5.53 -4.94
CA THR A 107 24.75 5.15 -5.44
C THR A 107 24.12 6.37 -6.10
N PRO A 108 23.64 6.29 -7.35
CA PRO A 108 23.09 7.45 -8.04
C PRO A 108 21.97 8.07 -7.20
N SER A 109 22.09 9.34 -6.91
CA SER A 109 21.01 10.15 -6.36
C SER A 109 19.81 10.02 -7.30
N PRO A 110 18.57 9.95 -6.79
CA PRO A 110 17.41 10.00 -7.67
C PRO A 110 17.54 11.25 -8.55
N PRO A 111 17.22 11.14 -9.86
CA PRO A 111 17.35 12.26 -10.77
C PRO A 111 16.62 13.48 -10.21
N ALA A 112 17.24 14.63 -10.33
CA ALA A 112 16.59 15.90 -10.07
C ALA A 112 15.32 15.97 -10.93
N TYR A 113 14.25 16.50 -10.36
CA TYR A 113 12.99 16.72 -11.09
C TYR A 113 13.30 17.72 -12.21
N ASP A 114 13.36 17.23 -13.44
CA ASP A 114 13.47 18.10 -14.60
C ASP A 114 12.05 18.63 -14.89
N GLU A 115 11.75 19.81 -14.37
CA GLU A 115 10.43 20.45 -14.43
C GLU A 115 9.99 20.80 -15.86
N ALA A 116 10.90 20.65 -16.84
CA ALA A 116 10.67 21.05 -18.22
C ALA A 116 10.01 19.97 -19.11
N ALA A 117 9.95 18.72 -18.68
CA ALA A 117 9.31 17.66 -19.46
C ALA A 117 7.86 17.47 -19.01
N GLY A 118 6.94 18.12 -19.71
CA GLY A 118 5.50 17.83 -19.61
C GLY A 118 5.21 16.34 -19.83
N PRO A 119 4.02 15.85 -19.41
CA PRO A 119 3.65 14.47 -19.64
C PRO A 119 3.76 14.15 -21.14
N PRO A 120 4.22 12.95 -21.52
CA PRO A 120 4.37 12.58 -22.92
C PRO A 120 3.02 12.66 -23.64
N ALA A 121 3.06 13.07 -24.89
CA ALA A 121 1.87 13.22 -25.74
C ALA A 121 1.18 11.87 -26.06
N TYR A 122 1.79 10.72 -25.71
CA TYR A 122 1.22 9.40 -25.92
C TYR A 122 0.67 8.80 -24.61
N ASP A 123 -0.44 8.07 -24.76
CA ASP A 123 -1.06 7.34 -23.65
C ASP A 123 -0.30 6.02 -23.41
N TRP A 124 0.60 6.01 -22.43
CA TRP A 124 1.43 4.84 -22.11
C TRP A 124 0.59 3.62 -21.66
N GLU A 125 -0.65 3.80 -21.24
CA GLU A 125 -1.55 2.68 -20.90
C GLU A 125 -2.07 1.96 -22.15
N GLU A 126 -1.99 2.58 -23.32
CA GLU A 126 -2.38 1.98 -24.60
C GLU A 126 -1.23 1.22 -25.26
N ASP A 127 0.01 1.56 -24.94
CA ASP A 127 1.20 0.90 -25.47
C ASP A 127 1.56 -0.32 -24.62
N GLY A 128 1.11 -1.48 -25.07
CA GLY A 128 0.83 -2.63 -24.24
C GLY A 128 1.93 -3.65 -24.02
N ASN A 129 3.22 -3.37 -24.18
CA ASN A 129 4.25 -4.40 -24.00
C ASN A 129 5.38 -3.95 -23.09
N PHE A 130 5.10 -3.90 -21.77
CA PHE A 130 6.11 -3.54 -20.79
C PHE A 130 6.65 -4.77 -20.06
N ASN A 131 7.64 -5.41 -20.63
CA ASN A 131 8.50 -6.34 -19.88
C ASN A 131 9.46 -5.51 -19.02
N ILE A 132 8.98 -5.04 -17.87
CA ILE A 132 9.71 -4.17 -16.96
C ILE A 132 10.65 -4.99 -16.08
N GLU A 133 11.93 -5.00 -16.39
CA GLU A 133 12.97 -5.58 -15.53
C GLU A 133 13.83 -4.50 -14.87
N LYS A 134 14.07 -3.40 -15.56
CA LYS A 134 14.94 -2.30 -15.14
C LYS A 134 14.17 -0.96 -15.19
N PHE A 135 14.71 0.05 -14.53
CA PHE A 135 14.14 1.41 -14.60
C PHE A 135 14.18 2.02 -16.01
N ALA A 136 15.12 1.59 -16.85
CA ALA A 136 15.20 2.02 -18.24
C ALA A 136 14.05 1.47 -19.12
N ASP A 137 13.38 0.42 -18.68
CA ASP A 137 12.26 -0.20 -19.40
C ASP A 137 10.91 0.50 -19.09
N LEU A 138 10.92 1.49 -18.20
CA LEU A 138 9.74 2.29 -17.89
C LEU A 138 9.36 3.18 -19.09
N PRO A 139 8.09 3.54 -19.26
CA PRO A 139 7.58 4.25 -20.43
C PRO A 139 8.36 5.52 -20.82
N TYR A 140 8.89 6.24 -19.84
CA TYR A 140 9.74 7.41 -20.03
C TYR A 140 10.62 7.65 -18.80
N THR A 141 11.68 8.44 -18.95
CA THR A 141 12.74 8.64 -17.94
C THR A 141 12.21 9.03 -16.55
N ASN A 142 11.22 9.93 -16.50
CA ASN A 142 10.65 10.42 -15.24
C ASN A 142 9.36 9.69 -14.83
N PHE A 143 9.10 8.50 -15.38
CA PHE A 143 7.90 7.73 -15.09
C PHE A 143 7.77 7.42 -13.60
N GLY A 144 6.65 7.81 -13.01
CA GLY A 144 6.35 7.55 -11.60
C GLY A 144 7.18 8.35 -10.59
N VAL A 145 7.91 9.40 -11.02
CA VAL A 145 8.68 10.28 -10.11
C VAL A 145 7.76 10.98 -9.10
N ASN A 146 6.51 11.25 -9.46
CA ASN A 146 5.48 11.77 -8.56
C ASN A 146 5.28 10.94 -7.28
N GLN A 147 5.65 9.64 -7.30
CA GLN A 147 5.60 8.75 -6.14
C GLN A 147 6.71 9.02 -5.11
N HIS A 148 7.76 9.75 -5.49
CA HIS A 148 8.90 10.04 -4.63
C HIS A 148 8.70 11.29 -3.78
N ILE A 149 7.90 11.15 -2.72
CA ILE A 149 7.65 12.24 -1.77
C ILE A 149 8.95 12.62 -1.04
N VAL A 150 9.24 13.93 -1.03
CA VAL A 150 10.42 14.48 -0.37
C VAL A 150 10.13 14.65 1.13
N ILE A 151 11.05 14.19 1.97
CA ILE A 151 11.12 14.46 3.40
C ILE A 151 12.52 14.97 3.73
N GLU A 152 12.73 15.46 4.95
CA GLU A 152 14.04 15.92 5.41
C GLU A 152 15.12 14.84 5.19
N LYS A 153 16.28 15.23 4.62
CA LYS A 153 17.34 14.32 4.20
C LYS A 153 17.85 13.44 5.35
N GLU A 154 18.14 14.07 6.49
CA GLU A 154 18.65 13.38 7.67
C GLU A 154 17.63 12.36 8.23
N PHE A 155 16.34 12.73 8.26
CA PHE A 155 15.29 11.81 8.68
C PHE A 155 15.16 10.63 7.70
N LYS A 156 15.24 10.88 6.38
CA LYS A 156 15.27 9.81 5.37
C LYS A 156 16.41 8.83 5.64
N GLU A 157 17.61 9.32 5.94
CA GLU A 157 18.76 8.45 6.21
C GLU A 157 18.56 7.62 7.50
N CYS A 158 17.99 8.18 8.56
CA CYS A 158 17.60 7.39 9.74
C CYS A 158 16.65 6.24 9.38
N LEU A 159 15.65 6.50 8.52
CA LEU A 159 14.73 5.45 8.07
C LEU A 159 15.43 4.38 7.21
N ARG A 160 16.43 4.77 6.41
CA ARG A 160 17.25 3.82 5.62
C ARG A 160 18.17 3.00 6.50
N GLN A 161 18.76 3.58 7.55
CA GLN A 161 19.58 2.86 8.53
C GLN A 161 18.78 1.74 9.19
N VAL A 162 17.51 1.97 9.55
CA VAL A 162 16.62 0.90 10.03
C VAL A 162 16.53 -0.24 9.02
N LEU A 163 16.39 0.07 7.72
CA LEU A 163 16.31 -0.96 6.69
C LEU A 163 17.61 -1.78 6.55
N TRP A 164 18.77 -1.16 6.75
CA TRP A 164 20.07 -1.83 6.68
C TRP A 164 20.34 -2.77 7.84
N GLN A 165 19.60 -2.67 8.95
CA GLN A 165 19.70 -3.63 10.05
C GLN A 165 19.19 -5.03 9.70
N PHE A 166 18.42 -5.18 8.61
CA PHE A 166 17.89 -6.46 8.17
C PHE A 166 18.81 -7.14 7.16
N ARG A 167 19.37 -8.30 7.52
CA ARG A 167 20.18 -9.14 6.63
C ARG A 167 19.34 -9.83 5.56
N ALA A 168 18.06 -10.10 5.86
CA ALA A 168 17.14 -10.69 4.93
C ALA A 168 16.89 -9.75 3.73
N PRO A 169 16.92 -10.24 2.48
CA PRO A 169 16.83 -9.39 1.30
C PRO A 169 15.45 -8.72 1.17
N VAL A 170 15.45 -7.39 1.10
CA VAL A 170 14.28 -6.57 0.83
C VAL A 170 14.44 -5.93 -0.54
N ARG A 171 13.50 -6.11 -1.46
CA ARG A 171 13.54 -5.56 -2.83
C ARG A 171 12.87 -4.20 -2.94
N TYR A 172 11.77 -4.03 -2.22
CA TYR A 172 11.03 -2.78 -2.18
C TYR A 172 10.73 -2.40 -0.72
N ALA A 173 10.83 -1.13 -0.36
CA ALA A 173 10.53 -0.69 0.99
C ALA A 173 9.98 0.74 1.01
N PHE A 174 8.95 0.95 1.83
CA PHE A 174 8.47 2.29 2.13
C PHE A 174 8.08 2.44 3.60
N ALA A 175 8.25 3.67 4.10
CA ALA A 175 7.76 4.11 5.40
C ALA A 175 6.52 4.99 5.23
N TYR A 176 5.54 4.87 6.14
CA TYR A 176 4.24 5.52 5.98
C TYR A 176 3.59 5.86 7.33
N GLY A 177 2.44 6.50 7.26
CA GLY A 177 1.62 6.78 8.43
C GLY A 177 2.08 7.98 9.25
N SER A 178 1.48 8.15 10.43
CA SER A 178 1.69 9.35 11.27
C SER A 178 3.07 9.47 11.90
N GLY A 179 3.85 8.40 11.90
CA GLY A 179 5.24 8.42 12.33
C GLY A 179 6.21 9.03 11.30
N VAL A 180 5.77 9.16 10.03
CA VAL A 180 6.54 9.74 8.93
C VAL A 180 5.90 11.03 8.41
N PHE A 181 4.58 11.02 8.27
CA PHE A 181 3.79 12.15 7.76
C PHE A 181 2.84 12.63 8.87
N PRO A 182 3.02 13.83 9.42
CA PRO A 182 2.18 14.38 10.47
C PRO A 182 0.70 14.37 10.11
N GLN A 183 -0.18 14.06 11.07
CA GLN A 183 -1.64 14.03 10.93
C GLN A 183 -2.33 14.86 12.01
N SER A 184 -1.57 15.69 12.73
CA SER A 184 -2.04 16.65 13.73
C SER A 184 -1.21 17.91 13.61
N LYS A 185 -1.79 19.07 13.95
CA LYS A 185 -1.00 20.30 14.11
C LYS A 185 0.10 20.01 15.13
N LYS A 186 1.31 20.49 14.86
CA LYS A 186 2.38 20.46 15.87
C LYS A 186 1.82 21.11 17.12
N GLY A 187 1.77 20.38 18.23
CA GLY A 187 1.41 20.97 19.52
C GLY A 187 2.32 22.15 19.81
N LYS A 188 1.85 23.12 20.57
CA LYS A 188 2.70 24.23 21.07
C LYS A 188 3.84 23.69 21.93
N ASP A 189 3.64 22.52 22.54
CA ASP A 189 4.60 21.88 23.41
C ASP A 189 5.50 20.92 22.64
N ILE A 190 6.79 21.12 22.75
CA ILE A 190 7.81 20.19 22.27
C ILE A 190 7.70 18.94 23.15
N ALA A 191 7.72 17.75 22.53
CA ALA A 191 7.75 16.50 23.29
C ALA A 191 8.94 16.50 24.25
N THR A 192 8.68 16.18 25.52
CA THR A 192 9.76 16.05 26.50
C THR A 192 10.66 14.86 26.13
N GLU A 193 11.89 14.89 26.60
CA GLU A 193 12.83 13.79 26.38
C GLU A 193 12.28 12.45 26.87
N ASP A 194 11.56 12.45 28.01
CA ASP A 194 10.92 11.26 28.56
C ASP A 194 9.79 10.74 27.68
N GLN A 195 8.98 11.64 27.08
CA GLN A 195 7.95 11.25 26.12
C GLN A 195 8.57 10.66 24.86
N MET A 196 9.67 11.23 24.37
CA MET A 196 10.41 10.67 23.23
C MET A 196 11.00 9.30 23.57
N LYS A 197 11.68 9.16 24.71
CA LYS A 197 12.27 7.90 25.18
C LYS A 197 11.22 6.81 25.45
N SER A 198 10.01 7.18 25.88
CA SER A 198 8.92 6.22 26.12
C SER A 198 8.46 5.51 24.83
N VAL A 199 8.60 6.17 23.68
CA VAL A 199 8.27 5.61 22.37
C VAL A 199 9.53 5.11 21.67
N HIS A 200 10.58 5.93 21.58
CA HIS A 200 11.84 5.61 20.93
C HIS A 200 12.97 5.63 21.95
N PRO A 201 13.46 4.46 22.43
CA PRO A 201 14.45 4.41 23.50
C PRO A 201 15.75 5.18 23.23
N LYS A 202 16.16 5.27 21.97
CA LYS A 202 17.36 6.00 21.52
C LYS A 202 17.08 6.72 20.19
N ALA A 203 16.12 7.64 20.18
CA ALA A 203 15.78 8.40 18.96
C ALA A 203 16.96 9.28 18.53
N PRO A 204 17.46 9.14 17.27
CA PRO A 204 18.39 10.11 16.69
C PRO A 204 17.76 11.51 16.59
N LEU A 205 18.59 12.56 16.61
CA LEU A 205 18.12 13.94 16.53
C LEU A 205 17.20 14.23 15.34
N PRO A 206 17.43 13.70 14.11
CA PRO A 206 16.51 13.92 12.98
C PRO A 206 15.11 13.34 13.23
N VAL A 207 15.01 12.20 13.93
CA VAL A 207 13.70 11.61 14.29
C VAL A 207 13.01 12.46 15.35
N GLN A 208 13.75 12.95 16.34
CA GLN A 208 13.23 13.86 17.37
C GLN A 208 12.67 15.14 16.72
N LYS A 209 13.40 15.75 15.79
CA LYS A 209 12.95 16.95 15.04
C LYS A 209 11.71 16.65 14.19
N ALA A 210 11.70 15.51 13.46
CA ALA A 210 10.59 15.14 12.58
C ALA A 210 9.29 14.85 13.36
N GLN A 211 9.43 14.23 14.54
CA GLN A 211 8.31 13.87 15.43
C GLN A 211 8.18 14.81 16.63
N ASN A 212 8.70 16.03 16.53
CA ASN A 212 8.62 17.04 17.54
C ASN A 212 7.15 17.35 17.89
N GLY A 213 6.76 17.13 19.13
CA GLY A 213 5.40 17.33 19.67
C GLY A 213 4.64 16.03 19.97
N GLU A 214 4.74 14.97 19.17
CA GLU A 214 4.05 13.70 19.42
C GLU A 214 4.85 12.52 18.85
N PRO A 215 5.68 11.88 19.65
CA PRO A 215 6.42 10.68 19.22
C PRO A 215 5.45 9.56 18.84
N LYS A 216 5.71 8.92 17.68
CA LYS A 216 4.87 7.85 17.14
C LYS A 216 5.71 6.73 16.58
N MET A 217 5.26 5.51 16.78
CA MET A 217 5.83 4.33 16.14
C MET A 217 5.86 4.51 14.62
N ILE A 218 6.97 4.12 13.99
CA ILE A 218 7.16 4.25 12.54
C ILE A 218 6.73 2.96 11.85
N ASP A 219 5.83 3.10 10.88
CA ASP A 219 5.32 1.98 10.09
C ASP A 219 6.11 1.79 8.80
N PHE A 220 6.50 0.52 8.50
CA PHE A 220 7.17 0.13 7.25
C PHE A 220 6.42 -0.98 6.54
N ILE A 221 6.60 -1.06 5.22
CA ILE A 221 6.28 -2.26 4.41
C ILE A 221 7.54 -2.67 3.66
N PHE A 222 7.86 -3.97 3.72
CA PHE A 222 8.97 -4.61 3.03
C PHE A 222 8.43 -5.56 1.97
N GLY A 223 8.72 -5.26 0.73
CA GLY A 223 8.46 -6.13 -0.42
C GLY A 223 9.64 -7.07 -0.64
N VAL A 224 9.38 -8.36 -0.60
CA VAL A 224 10.39 -9.42 -0.71
C VAL A 224 10.06 -10.37 -1.86
N THR A 225 11.08 -11.00 -2.45
CA THR A 225 10.85 -11.97 -3.52
C THR A 225 10.27 -13.27 -2.96
N HIS A 226 10.86 -13.80 -1.87
CA HIS A 226 10.46 -15.07 -1.26
C HIS A 226 10.20 -14.89 0.23
N THR A 227 8.94 -15.01 0.64
CA THR A 227 8.48 -14.78 2.01
C THR A 227 9.13 -15.74 3.01
N GLN A 228 9.16 -17.04 2.69
CA GLN A 228 9.74 -18.07 3.56
C GLN A 228 11.25 -17.85 3.77
N HIS A 229 11.98 -17.49 2.72
CA HIS A 229 13.41 -17.20 2.81
C HIS A 229 13.68 -15.98 3.67
N PHE A 230 12.90 -14.90 3.44
CA PHE A 230 12.99 -13.71 4.30
C PHE A 230 12.76 -14.07 5.77
N HIS A 231 11.68 -14.78 6.08
CA HIS A 231 11.37 -15.14 7.45
C HIS A 231 12.42 -16.06 8.08
N SER A 232 13.00 -17.00 7.31
CA SER A 232 14.08 -17.87 7.80
C SER A 232 15.27 -17.06 8.26
N LEU A 233 15.77 -16.14 7.44
CA LEU A 233 16.91 -15.29 7.80
C LEU A 233 16.56 -14.32 8.93
N ASN A 234 15.38 -13.70 8.85
CA ASN A 234 14.98 -12.69 9.83
C ASN A 234 14.68 -13.28 11.21
N MET A 235 14.17 -14.50 11.30
CA MET A 235 13.99 -15.21 12.58
C MET A 235 15.31 -15.60 13.24
N ASN A 236 16.33 -15.94 12.43
CA ASN A 236 17.67 -16.21 12.96
C ASN A 236 18.34 -14.94 13.51
N GLN A 237 18.08 -13.79 12.89
CA GLN A 237 18.64 -12.50 13.29
C GLN A 237 17.84 -11.83 14.43
N HIS A 238 16.51 -11.89 14.36
CA HIS A 238 15.57 -11.13 15.19
C HIS A 238 14.42 -12.03 15.65
N ARG A 239 14.72 -13.05 16.45
CA ARG A 239 13.70 -13.98 16.97
C ARG A 239 12.65 -13.27 17.83
N ASP A 240 13.04 -12.22 18.52
CA ASP A 240 12.21 -11.38 19.41
C ASP A 240 11.16 -10.56 18.65
N HIS A 241 11.33 -10.36 17.34
CA HIS A 241 10.33 -9.70 16.52
C HIS A 241 9.07 -10.56 16.34
N TYR A 242 9.20 -11.89 16.43
CA TYR A 242 8.14 -12.85 16.12
C TYR A 242 7.42 -13.35 17.37
N SER A 243 6.16 -13.74 17.18
CA SER A 243 5.36 -14.45 18.18
C SER A 243 5.81 -15.91 18.34
N SER A 244 5.11 -16.66 19.19
CA SER A 244 5.28 -18.12 19.34
C SER A 244 5.06 -18.90 18.05
N LEU A 245 4.31 -18.36 17.08
CA LEU A 245 4.11 -18.98 15.76
C LEU A 245 5.44 -19.32 15.07
N ALA A 246 6.48 -18.51 15.27
CA ALA A 246 7.80 -18.75 14.70
C ALA A 246 8.49 -19.99 15.26
N SER A 247 8.05 -20.54 16.40
CA SER A 247 8.56 -21.82 16.91
C SER A 247 8.18 -23.01 16.01
N LEU A 248 7.18 -22.84 15.14
CA LEU A 248 6.81 -23.81 14.11
C LEU A 248 7.62 -23.66 12.80
N GLY A 249 8.60 -22.76 12.80
CA GLY A 249 9.49 -22.52 11.66
C GLY A 249 9.00 -21.50 10.64
N SER A 250 9.89 -21.14 9.69
CA SER A 250 9.62 -20.13 8.66
C SER A 250 8.51 -20.54 7.68
N GLY A 251 8.33 -21.85 7.45
CA GLY A 251 7.24 -22.36 6.61
C GLY A 251 5.87 -22.04 7.19
N ALA A 252 5.67 -22.23 8.50
CA ALA A 252 4.41 -21.90 9.18
C ALA A 252 4.14 -20.38 9.15
N VAL A 253 5.17 -19.56 9.37
CA VAL A 253 5.07 -18.10 9.31
C VAL A 253 4.67 -17.63 7.91
N SER A 254 5.33 -18.15 6.87
CA SER A 254 5.05 -17.84 5.47
C SER A 254 3.65 -18.32 5.06
N PHE A 255 3.26 -19.53 5.46
CA PHE A 255 1.91 -20.04 5.19
C PHE A 255 0.82 -19.12 5.77
N VAL A 256 0.96 -18.72 7.03
CA VAL A 256 0.02 -17.76 7.67
C VAL A 256 0.06 -16.41 6.96
N GLN A 257 1.22 -15.96 6.52
CA GLN A 257 1.32 -14.72 5.74
C GLN A 257 0.54 -14.80 4.44
N ASP A 258 0.85 -15.79 3.61
CA ASP A 258 0.45 -15.83 2.21
C ASP A 258 -0.98 -16.33 2.01
N ARG A 259 -1.49 -17.15 2.93
CA ARG A 259 -2.83 -17.75 2.85
C ARG A 259 -3.91 -17.03 3.66
N MET A 260 -3.53 -16.15 4.58
CA MET A 260 -4.50 -15.46 5.43
C MET A 260 -4.49 -13.94 5.21
N GLY A 261 -5.66 -13.34 5.10
CA GLY A 261 -5.85 -11.91 4.99
C GLY A 261 -5.34 -11.34 3.68
N ALA A 262 -4.61 -10.25 3.75
CA ALA A 262 -4.07 -9.52 2.59
C ALA A 262 -2.63 -9.94 2.21
N GLY A 263 -2.16 -11.11 2.63
CA GLY A 263 -0.81 -11.58 2.32
C GLY A 263 0.32 -10.82 3.02
N VAL A 264 0.03 -10.11 4.11
CA VAL A 264 1.02 -9.31 4.87
C VAL A 264 1.24 -9.91 6.25
N TYR A 265 2.50 -10.08 6.65
CA TYR A 265 2.88 -10.44 8.02
C TYR A 265 3.40 -9.22 8.75
N PHE A 266 2.77 -8.83 9.86
CA PHE A 266 3.20 -7.68 10.65
C PHE A 266 3.97 -8.09 11.92
N ASN A 267 5.18 -7.54 12.06
CA ASN A 267 5.92 -7.47 13.30
C ASN A 267 5.74 -6.07 13.91
N THR A 268 5.10 -5.99 15.05
CA THR A 268 4.75 -4.72 15.70
C THR A 268 5.46 -4.59 17.05
N HIS A 269 5.64 -3.34 17.49
CA HIS A 269 6.33 -3.00 18.74
C HIS A 269 7.69 -3.68 18.84
N VAL A 270 8.51 -3.50 17.82
CA VAL A 270 9.90 -3.94 17.80
C VAL A 270 10.81 -2.72 17.80
N THR A 271 11.93 -2.82 18.51
CA THR A 271 12.92 -1.74 18.57
C THR A 271 14.09 -2.13 17.66
N VAL A 272 14.35 -1.30 16.67
CA VAL A 272 15.47 -1.45 15.74
C VAL A 272 16.25 -0.15 15.74
N ASP A 273 17.55 -0.21 16.00
CA ASP A 273 18.44 0.95 16.07
C ASP A 273 17.89 2.09 16.97
N GLY A 274 17.33 1.69 18.13
CA GLY A 274 16.74 2.63 19.09
C GLY A 274 15.39 3.22 18.70
N LEU A 275 14.82 2.86 17.55
CA LEU A 275 13.51 3.29 17.08
C LEU A 275 12.44 2.22 17.27
N LEU A 276 11.31 2.61 17.84
CA LEU A 276 10.12 1.75 17.89
C LEU A 276 9.46 1.73 16.51
N ILE A 277 9.41 0.55 15.92
CA ILE A 277 8.86 0.36 14.57
C ILE A 277 7.79 -0.74 14.54
N LYS A 278 7.03 -0.71 13.45
CA LYS A 278 6.21 -1.81 12.98
C LYS A 278 6.51 -2.02 11.51
N TYR A 279 6.81 -3.25 11.12
CA TYR A 279 7.02 -3.55 9.71
C TYR A 279 6.14 -4.70 9.25
N GLY A 280 5.60 -4.56 8.04
CA GLY A 280 4.85 -5.58 7.34
C GLY A 280 5.69 -6.18 6.22
N VAL A 281 5.72 -7.50 6.12
CA VAL A 281 6.40 -8.24 5.05
C VAL A 281 5.36 -8.74 4.05
N VAL A 282 5.61 -8.55 2.76
CA VAL A 282 4.74 -8.98 1.67
C VAL A 282 5.57 -9.48 0.49
N SER A 283 5.08 -10.49 -0.25
CA SER A 283 5.72 -10.86 -1.51
C SER A 283 5.52 -9.76 -2.56
N LEU A 284 6.52 -9.54 -3.43
CA LEU A 284 6.39 -8.57 -4.52
C LEU A 284 5.20 -8.89 -5.44
N ASP A 285 4.93 -10.17 -5.67
CA ASP A 285 3.81 -10.57 -6.53
C ASP A 285 2.45 -10.22 -5.92
N THR A 286 2.28 -10.47 -4.61
CA THR A 286 1.08 -10.05 -3.88
C THR A 286 0.92 -8.53 -3.89
N LEU A 287 2.02 -7.80 -3.68
CA LEU A 287 2.01 -6.33 -3.72
C LEU A 287 1.63 -5.81 -5.10
N LYS A 288 2.31 -6.27 -6.17
CA LYS A 288 2.03 -5.87 -7.56
C LYS A 288 0.57 -6.18 -7.95
N LYS A 289 0.09 -7.38 -7.58
CA LYS A 289 -1.29 -7.78 -7.85
C LYS A 289 -2.30 -6.87 -7.16
N ASP A 290 -2.10 -6.55 -5.87
CA ASP A 290 -3.02 -5.66 -5.16
C ASP A 290 -3.00 -4.23 -5.73
N LEU A 291 -1.82 -3.74 -6.17
CA LEU A 291 -1.68 -2.43 -6.79
C LEU A 291 -2.35 -2.34 -8.17
N ARG A 292 -2.15 -3.35 -9.02
CA ARG A 292 -2.64 -3.34 -10.39
C ARG A 292 -4.13 -3.67 -10.48
N ASP A 293 -4.57 -4.67 -9.70
CA ASP A 293 -5.88 -5.29 -9.88
C ASP A 293 -6.91 -4.90 -8.79
N TRP A 294 -6.47 -4.38 -7.64
CA TRP A 294 -7.30 -4.07 -6.47
C TRP A 294 -8.08 -5.27 -5.93
N ASN A 295 -7.42 -6.41 -5.85
CA ASN A 295 -8.06 -7.61 -5.32
C ASN A 295 -8.43 -7.48 -3.83
N THR A 296 -7.64 -6.78 -3.03
CA THR A 296 -7.91 -6.53 -1.61
C THR A 296 -8.01 -5.06 -1.22
N LEU A 297 -7.43 -4.15 -2.00
CA LEU A 297 -7.26 -2.72 -1.68
C LEU A 297 -6.49 -2.47 -0.36
N TYR A 298 -5.84 -3.49 0.19
CA TYR A 298 -5.20 -3.41 1.50
C TYR A 298 -3.87 -2.67 1.44
N LEU A 299 -3.00 -3.01 0.49
CA LEU A 299 -1.73 -2.32 0.24
C LEU A 299 -1.91 -1.17 -0.75
N ALA A 300 -2.70 -1.37 -1.79
CA ALA A 300 -3.07 -0.35 -2.75
C ALA A 300 -3.60 0.91 -2.05
N GLY A 301 -4.55 0.74 -1.13
CA GLY A 301 -5.10 1.85 -0.37
C GLY A 301 -4.09 2.55 0.58
N ARG A 302 -2.96 1.94 0.94
CA ARG A 302 -1.88 2.62 1.67
C ARG A 302 -1.12 3.56 0.76
N LEU A 303 -0.82 3.11 -0.45
CA LEU A 303 -0.08 3.85 -1.47
C LEU A 303 -0.93 4.94 -2.15
N HIS A 304 -2.25 4.98 -1.92
CA HIS A 304 -3.09 6.15 -2.26
C HIS A 304 -2.74 7.41 -1.44
N LYS A 305 -1.99 7.27 -0.37
CA LYS A 305 -1.56 8.35 0.52
C LYS A 305 -0.07 8.56 0.40
N PRO A 306 0.45 9.75 0.73
CA PRO A 306 1.88 9.98 0.73
C PRO A 306 2.63 8.93 1.54
N VAL A 307 3.64 8.32 0.93
CA VAL A 307 4.58 7.38 1.55
C VAL A 307 6.02 7.79 1.22
N LYS A 308 6.98 7.39 2.04
CA LYS A 308 8.40 7.56 1.73
C LYS A 308 8.98 6.27 1.20
N ILE A 309 9.22 6.20 -0.10
CA ILE A 309 9.94 5.08 -0.72
C ILE A 309 11.41 5.17 -0.28
N LEU A 310 11.91 4.09 0.29
CA LEU A 310 13.30 3.96 0.80
C LEU A 310 14.14 3.07 -0.10
N ARG A 311 13.53 2.04 -0.67
CA ARG A 311 14.08 1.19 -1.72
C ARG A 311 13.02 1.00 -2.78
N ASP A 312 13.39 1.23 -4.03
CA ASP A 312 12.46 1.22 -5.15
C ASP A 312 12.67 0.00 -6.05
N ASP A 313 11.61 -0.38 -6.77
CA ASP A 313 11.59 -1.48 -7.72
C ASP A 313 10.78 -1.06 -8.96
N PRO A 314 11.29 -1.25 -10.19
CA PRO A 314 10.65 -0.73 -11.39
C PRO A 314 9.26 -1.34 -11.65
N GLN A 315 9.06 -2.63 -11.37
CA GLN A 315 7.75 -3.29 -11.52
C GLN A 315 6.73 -2.76 -10.53
N VAL A 316 7.18 -2.50 -9.29
CA VAL A 316 6.29 -1.91 -8.27
C VAL A 316 5.98 -0.46 -8.60
N ARG A 317 6.95 0.31 -9.11
CA ARG A 317 6.73 1.71 -9.56
C ARG A 317 5.66 1.77 -10.65
N MET A 318 5.74 0.88 -11.66
CA MET A 318 4.73 0.75 -12.72
C MET A 318 3.37 0.38 -12.13
N ALA A 319 3.30 -0.69 -11.34
CA ALA A 319 2.05 -1.15 -10.74
C ALA A 319 1.40 -0.07 -9.85
N ASN A 320 2.22 0.72 -9.13
CA ASN A 320 1.70 1.79 -8.30
C ASN A 320 1.24 3.00 -9.11
N GLN A 321 1.80 3.28 -10.28
CA GLN A 321 1.28 4.33 -11.17
C GLN A 321 -0.14 3.97 -11.65
N ILE A 322 -0.38 2.70 -12.03
CA ILE A 322 -1.71 2.18 -12.35
C ILE A 322 -2.65 2.31 -11.14
N ASN A 323 -2.17 1.97 -9.94
CA ASN A 323 -2.92 2.12 -8.69
C ASN A 323 -3.39 3.58 -8.45
N LEU A 324 -2.48 4.53 -8.63
CA LEU A 324 -2.76 5.95 -8.41
C LEU A 324 -3.76 6.49 -9.45
N LEU A 325 -3.60 6.15 -10.74
CA LEU A 325 -4.58 6.49 -11.77
C LEU A 325 -5.93 5.83 -11.51
N GLY A 326 -5.94 4.56 -11.09
CA GLY A 326 -7.16 3.88 -10.66
C GLY A 326 -7.87 4.61 -9.53
N ALA A 327 -7.12 5.15 -8.56
CA ALA A 327 -7.68 5.92 -7.46
C ALA A 327 -8.28 7.26 -7.92
N VAL A 328 -7.61 7.97 -8.83
CA VAL A 328 -8.15 9.21 -9.43
C VAL A 328 -9.43 8.91 -10.20
N ARG A 329 -9.42 7.94 -11.12
CA ARG A 329 -10.61 7.57 -11.91
C ARG A 329 -11.79 7.16 -11.02
N THR A 330 -11.52 6.36 -9.98
CA THR A 330 -12.55 5.95 -9.01
C THR A 330 -13.12 7.15 -8.26
N ALA A 331 -12.30 8.10 -7.86
CA ALA A 331 -12.75 9.31 -7.19
C ALA A 331 -13.57 10.22 -8.12
N LEU A 332 -13.14 10.36 -9.38
CA LEU A 332 -13.87 11.14 -10.40
C LEU A 332 -15.26 10.57 -10.71
N LEU A 333 -15.43 9.23 -10.65
CA LEU A 333 -16.76 8.61 -10.80
C LEU A 333 -17.68 8.93 -9.61
N MET A 334 -17.13 9.29 -8.46
CA MET A 334 -17.89 9.64 -7.24
C MET A 334 -18.08 11.14 -7.03
N LEU A 335 -17.38 11.99 -7.78
CA LEU A 335 -17.40 13.45 -7.63
C LEU A 335 -18.29 14.11 -8.68
N PRO A 336 -18.85 15.30 -8.40
CA PRO A 336 -19.62 16.09 -9.35
C PRO A 336 -18.73 16.67 -10.47
N GLU A 337 -19.30 17.45 -11.40
CA GLU A 337 -18.55 18.13 -12.46
C GLU A 337 -17.48 19.08 -11.94
N LYS A 338 -17.81 19.87 -10.90
CA LYS A 338 -16.92 20.83 -10.27
C LYS A 338 -16.67 20.46 -8.83
N PHE A 339 -15.42 20.41 -8.43
CA PHE A 339 -14.96 20.07 -7.09
C PHE A 339 -13.60 20.70 -6.84
N THR A 340 -13.08 20.57 -5.63
CA THR A 340 -11.75 21.06 -5.27
C THR A 340 -10.72 19.92 -5.23
N GLU A 341 -9.43 20.27 -5.32
CA GLU A 341 -8.36 19.27 -5.10
C GLU A 341 -8.47 18.64 -3.69
N TYR A 342 -8.99 19.37 -2.71
CA TYR A 342 -9.24 18.84 -1.38
C TYR A 342 -10.30 17.72 -1.40
N ASP A 343 -11.42 17.94 -2.11
CA ASP A 343 -12.48 16.94 -2.25
C ASP A 343 -11.96 15.69 -2.94
N LEU A 344 -11.12 15.86 -3.97
CA LEU A 344 -10.48 14.76 -4.66
C LEU A 344 -9.56 13.95 -3.74
N TYR A 345 -8.64 14.63 -3.04
CA TYR A 345 -7.68 13.96 -2.16
C TYR A 345 -8.37 13.31 -0.95
N ALA A 346 -9.41 13.93 -0.42
CA ALA A 346 -10.22 13.35 0.66
C ALA A 346 -10.98 12.11 0.18
N THR A 347 -11.53 12.15 -1.03
CA THR A 347 -12.21 11.00 -1.65
C THR A 347 -11.21 9.85 -1.86
N ILE A 348 -10.05 10.11 -2.46
CA ILE A 348 -8.99 9.11 -2.69
C ILE A 348 -8.49 8.52 -1.37
N ALA A 349 -8.12 9.37 -0.41
CA ALA A 349 -7.64 8.91 0.90
C ALA A 349 -8.70 8.09 1.64
N GLY A 350 -9.98 8.44 1.44
CA GLY A 350 -11.15 7.78 2.00
C GLY A 350 -11.39 6.36 1.48
N ILE A 351 -10.99 6.03 0.25
CA ILE A 351 -11.21 4.71 -0.38
C ILE A 351 -10.86 3.58 0.59
N SER A 352 -9.66 3.60 1.15
CA SER A 352 -9.16 2.53 2.02
C SER A 352 -9.84 2.43 3.41
N TYR A 353 -10.69 3.38 3.75
CA TYR A 353 -11.42 3.42 5.02
C TYR A 353 -12.89 3.03 4.89
N LEU A 354 -13.47 3.04 3.69
CA LEU A 354 -14.89 2.79 3.46
C LEU A 354 -15.38 1.41 3.93
N GLY A 355 -14.52 0.39 3.88
CA GLY A 355 -14.84 -0.99 4.28
C GLY A 355 -14.05 -1.47 5.49
N ASP A 356 -13.24 -0.62 6.11
CA ASP A 356 -12.42 -1.01 7.26
C ASP A 356 -13.28 -1.16 8.51
N PRO A 357 -13.42 -2.38 9.08
CA PRO A 357 -14.25 -2.60 10.27
C PRO A 357 -13.79 -1.77 11.48
N ARG A 358 -12.53 -1.37 11.53
CA ARG A 358 -11.99 -0.54 12.62
C ARG A 358 -12.60 0.86 12.67
N MET A 359 -13.15 1.33 11.54
CA MET A 359 -13.86 2.62 11.50
C MET A 359 -15.26 2.56 12.13
N ALA A 360 -15.84 1.35 12.23
CA ALA A 360 -17.14 1.14 12.90
C ALA A 360 -17.01 1.03 14.43
N PHE A 361 -15.80 0.76 14.93
CA PHE A 361 -15.53 0.68 16.36
C PHE A 361 -14.84 1.95 16.86
N PRO A 362 -14.93 2.28 18.17
CA PRO A 362 -14.25 3.43 18.77
C PRO A 362 -12.72 3.22 18.87
N THR A 363 -12.09 2.80 17.77
CA THR A 363 -10.66 2.50 17.69
C THR A 363 -9.89 3.43 16.73
N GLU A 364 -10.58 4.20 15.90
CA GLU A 364 -9.95 5.14 14.97
C GLU A 364 -10.64 6.53 15.06
N ASN A 365 -9.85 7.59 14.82
CA ASN A 365 -10.36 8.97 14.84
C ASN A 365 -11.34 9.19 13.67
N PRO A 366 -12.58 9.66 13.89
CA PRO A 366 -13.55 9.97 12.84
C PRO A 366 -13.04 10.98 11.82
N ARG A 367 -12.20 11.95 12.23
CA ARG A 367 -11.59 12.97 11.36
C ARG A 367 -10.28 12.49 10.70
N LYS A 368 -10.00 11.19 10.70
CA LYS A 368 -8.72 10.67 10.24
C LYS A 368 -8.40 11.04 8.80
N VAL A 369 -9.37 10.93 7.89
CA VAL A 369 -9.18 11.27 6.47
C VAL A 369 -8.88 12.75 6.33
N ALA A 370 -9.69 13.61 6.94
CA ALA A 370 -9.46 15.06 6.94
C ALA A 370 -8.07 15.41 7.49
N ASN A 371 -7.71 14.86 8.65
CA ASN A 371 -6.38 15.10 9.24
C ASN A 371 -5.23 14.67 8.34
N ILE A 372 -5.37 13.56 7.58
CA ILE A 372 -4.36 13.12 6.63
C ILE A 372 -4.20 14.13 5.50
N VAL A 373 -5.31 14.62 4.94
CA VAL A 373 -5.29 15.55 3.79
C VAL A 373 -4.82 16.94 4.24
N ASP A 374 -5.41 17.49 5.31
CA ASP A 374 -5.10 18.83 5.83
C ASP A 374 -3.60 19.02 6.09
N HIS A 375 -2.92 18.01 6.62
CA HIS A 375 -1.51 18.09 6.98
C HIS A 375 -0.56 17.66 5.86
N ASN A 376 -1.09 17.14 4.74
CA ASN A 376 -0.29 16.61 3.64
C ASN A 376 -0.73 17.12 2.26
N MET A 377 -1.45 18.25 2.16
CA MET A 377 -1.94 18.80 0.90
C MET A 377 -0.85 18.88 -0.17
N GLN A 378 0.33 19.42 0.16
CA GLN A 378 1.45 19.53 -0.76
C GLN A 378 1.97 18.17 -1.26
N ASN A 379 1.96 17.16 -0.39
CA ASN A 379 2.38 15.82 -0.76
C ASN A 379 1.33 15.13 -1.65
N PHE A 380 0.03 15.36 -1.41
CA PHE A 380 -1.04 14.90 -2.29
C PHE A 380 -0.97 15.60 -3.65
N ARG A 381 -0.73 16.91 -3.67
CA ARG A 381 -0.57 17.70 -4.89
C ARG A 381 0.58 17.14 -5.73
N ARG A 382 1.77 16.94 -5.15
CA ARG A 382 2.92 16.30 -5.83
C ARG A 382 2.60 14.91 -6.37
N LEU A 383 1.81 14.13 -5.63
CA LEU A 383 1.47 12.76 -6.01
C LEU A 383 0.47 12.72 -7.15
N TYR A 384 -0.53 13.62 -7.17
CA TYR A 384 -1.69 13.50 -8.03
C TYR A 384 -1.83 14.59 -9.11
N ALA A 385 -1.28 15.79 -8.96
CA ALA A 385 -1.44 16.84 -9.97
C ALA A 385 -0.93 16.40 -11.36
N PRO A 386 0.24 15.77 -11.51
CA PRO A 386 0.69 15.31 -12.83
C PRO A 386 -0.23 14.23 -13.44
N LEU A 387 -0.93 13.45 -12.60
CA LEU A 387 -1.87 12.44 -13.05
C LEU A 387 -3.20 13.06 -13.50
N ILE A 388 -3.65 14.09 -12.79
CA ILE A 388 -4.87 14.83 -13.15
C ILE A 388 -4.68 15.53 -14.50
N GLU A 389 -3.53 16.18 -14.70
CA GLU A 389 -3.17 16.85 -15.94
C GLU A 389 -3.02 15.89 -17.13
N SER A 390 -2.64 14.62 -16.88
CA SER A 390 -2.54 13.60 -17.92
C SER A 390 -3.89 13.03 -18.36
N LEU A 391 -4.98 13.28 -17.64
CA LEU A 391 -6.30 12.76 -17.98
C LEU A 391 -7.05 13.68 -18.96
N PRO A 392 -7.62 13.14 -20.08
CA PRO A 392 -8.23 13.95 -21.12
C PRO A 392 -9.56 14.59 -20.74
N ASN A 393 -10.07 14.27 -19.55
CA ASN A 393 -11.38 14.72 -19.07
C ASN A 393 -11.33 15.52 -17.78
N THR A 394 -10.16 15.95 -17.34
CA THR A 394 -9.98 16.77 -16.14
C THR A 394 -9.05 17.94 -16.39
N GLU A 395 -9.31 19.05 -15.75
CA GLU A 395 -8.44 20.23 -15.76
C GLU A 395 -8.51 20.98 -14.44
N PHE A 396 -7.41 21.61 -14.05
CA PHE A 396 -7.41 22.59 -12.97
C PHE A 396 -8.02 23.90 -13.51
N ASP A 397 -9.13 24.33 -12.92
CA ASP A 397 -9.88 25.51 -13.34
C ASP A 397 -9.32 26.79 -12.67
N ASP A 398 -8.00 26.98 -12.78
CA ASP A 398 -7.29 28.12 -12.24
C ASP A 398 -6.09 28.51 -13.12
N PRO A 399 -5.98 29.81 -13.50
CA PRO A 399 -4.87 30.28 -14.32
C PRO A 399 -3.46 30.04 -13.71
N ALA A 400 -3.36 29.97 -12.39
CA ALA A 400 -2.08 29.69 -11.71
C ALA A 400 -1.57 28.27 -12.02
N CYS A 401 -2.43 27.34 -12.41
CA CYS A 401 -2.07 25.95 -12.69
C CYS A 401 -1.58 25.70 -14.11
N LYS A 402 -1.34 26.73 -14.92
CA LYS A 402 -0.87 26.58 -16.30
C LYS A 402 0.58 26.06 -16.42
N THR A 403 1.37 26.19 -15.36
CA THR A 403 2.74 25.69 -15.28
C THR A 403 2.88 24.84 -14.04
N LEU A 404 3.68 23.75 -14.08
CA LEU A 404 3.84 22.83 -12.93
C LEU A 404 4.47 23.47 -11.68
N ASP A 405 5.04 24.65 -11.78
CA ASP A 405 5.62 25.42 -10.66
C ASP A 405 4.62 25.69 -9.54
N TRP A 406 3.32 25.81 -9.88
CA TRP A 406 2.27 26.05 -8.90
C TRP A 406 2.21 24.98 -7.80
N ILE A 407 2.62 23.75 -8.12
CA ILE A 407 2.66 22.63 -7.17
C ILE A 407 3.53 22.99 -5.94
N SER A 408 4.60 23.77 -6.16
CA SER A 408 5.53 24.18 -5.10
C SER A 408 5.25 25.59 -4.57
N THR A 409 4.75 26.49 -5.40
CA THR A 409 4.59 27.92 -5.09
C THR A 409 3.29 28.23 -4.40
N GLU A 410 2.17 27.64 -4.83
CA GLU A 410 0.83 27.92 -4.31
C GLU A 410 0.54 27.18 -3.00
N LYS A 411 1.15 27.67 -1.90
CA LYS A 411 0.96 27.09 -0.57
C LYS A 411 -0.27 27.70 0.10
N GLY A 412 -1.16 26.82 0.60
CA GLY A 412 -2.34 27.25 1.38
C GLY A 412 -3.58 27.60 0.56
N ARG A 413 -3.50 27.69 -0.76
CA ARG A 413 -4.65 27.84 -1.65
C ARG A 413 -5.13 26.47 -2.11
N ILE A 414 -6.43 26.24 -2.14
CA ILE A 414 -7.07 25.01 -2.62
C ILE A 414 -7.52 25.28 -4.06
N MET A 415 -7.04 24.45 -5.01
CA MET A 415 -7.33 24.64 -6.42
C MET A 415 -8.66 24.01 -6.82
N PRO A 416 -9.49 24.72 -7.60
CA PRO A 416 -10.68 24.14 -8.23
C PRO A 416 -10.29 23.21 -9.38
N ILE A 417 -11.07 22.14 -9.53
CA ILE A 417 -10.93 21.17 -10.62
C ILE A 417 -12.28 21.02 -11.30
N ARG A 418 -12.25 20.91 -12.63
CA ARG A 418 -13.40 20.59 -13.42
C ARG A 418 -13.17 19.26 -14.17
N GLN A 419 -14.20 18.41 -14.23
CA GLN A 419 -14.20 17.21 -15.06
C GLN A 419 -15.27 17.30 -16.15
N ASP A 420 -14.92 16.78 -17.32
CA ASP A 420 -15.88 16.61 -18.42
C ASP A 420 -16.78 15.40 -18.14
N MET A 421 -18.07 15.63 -18.11
CA MET A 421 -19.09 14.60 -17.84
C MET A 421 -19.49 13.82 -19.09
N ASN A 422 -18.78 14.00 -20.22
CA ASN A 422 -19.05 13.27 -21.46
C ASN A 422 -19.00 11.75 -21.23
N PRO A 423 -20.07 11.01 -21.58
CA PRO A 423 -20.19 9.58 -21.32
C PRO A 423 -19.09 8.73 -21.95
N VAL A 424 -18.60 9.11 -23.12
CA VAL A 424 -17.51 8.40 -23.82
C VAL A 424 -16.23 8.51 -23.00
N LYS A 425 -15.84 9.73 -22.59
CA LYS A 425 -14.64 9.97 -21.77
C LYS A 425 -14.75 9.29 -20.40
N ARG A 426 -15.93 9.35 -19.78
CA ARG A 426 -16.18 8.69 -18.49
C ARG A 426 -16.25 7.16 -18.63
N GLY A 427 -16.79 6.64 -19.73
CA GLY A 427 -16.76 5.21 -20.08
C GLY A 427 -15.33 4.69 -20.21
N ASN A 428 -14.43 5.47 -20.84
CA ASN A 428 -13.01 5.15 -20.89
C ASN A 428 -12.38 5.07 -19.48
N MET A 429 -12.80 5.92 -18.54
CA MET A 429 -12.36 5.79 -17.15
C MET A 429 -12.83 4.48 -16.51
N VAL A 430 -14.09 4.09 -16.72
CA VAL A 430 -14.65 2.82 -16.21
C VAL A 430 -13.84 1.64 -16.76
N ARG A 431 -13.55 1.63 -18.07
CA ARG A 431 -12.76 0.59 -18.73
C ARG A 431 -11.35 0.45 -18.15
N ARG A 432 -10.74 1.57 -17.78
CA ARG A 432 -9.37 1.65 -17.24
C ARG A 432 -9.28 1.53 -15.72
N LEU A 433 -10.35 1.12 -15.03
CA LEU A 433 -10.30 0.78 -13.62
C LEU A 433 -9.50 -0.50 -13.38
N PRO A 434 -8.89 -0.67 -12.20
CA PRO A 434 -8.21 -1.92 -11.81
C PRO A 434 -9.10 -3.15 -12.05
N LYS A 435 -8.53 -4.20 -12.63
CA LYS A 435 -9.25 -5.37 -13.18
C LYS A 435 -10.29 -5.98 -12.25
N GLU A 436 -9.89 -6.40 -11.06
CA GLU A 436 -10.79 -7.06 -10.12
C GLU A 436 -11.87 -6.11 -9.57
N PHE A 437 -11.52 -4.83 -9.44
CA PHE A 437 -12.46 -3.81 -9.00
C PHE A 437 -13.48 -3.50 -10.10
N ARG A 438 -13.05 -3.36 -11.35
CA ARG A 438 -13.88 -3.18 -12.54
C ARG A 438 -14.86 -4.33 -12.70
N SER A 439 -14.38 -5.57 -12.64
CA SER A 439 -15.23 -6.77 -12.73
C SER A 439 -16.36 -6.75 -11.69
N LYS A 440 -16.07 -6.36 -10.46
CA LYS A 440 -17.10 -6.24 -9.41
C LYS A 440 -18.13 -5.15 -9.69
N ILE A 441 -17.73 -4.05 -10.32
CA ILE A 441 -18.66 -3.01 -10.78
C ILE A 441 -19.53 -3.57 -11.91
N TYR A 442 -18.95 -4.27 -12.88
CA TYR A 442 -19.69 -4.88 -13.98
C TYR A 442 -20.75 -5.87 -13.48
N PHE A 443 -20.43 -6.73 -12.50
CA PHE A 443 -21.41 -7.64 -11.88
C PHE A 443 -22.58 -6.88 -11.25
N LYS A 444 -22.31 -5.73 -10.60
CA LYS A 444 -23.40 -4.91 -10.04
C LYS A 444 -24.30 -4.31 -11.12
N TYR A 445 -23.73 -3.92 -12.23
CA TYR A 445 -24.49 -3.38 -13.35
C TYR A 445 -25.16 -4.47 -14.20
N GLN A 446 -24.60 -5.68 -14.29
CA GLN A 446 -25.30 -6.84 -14.83
C GLN A 446 -26.61 -7.08 -14.09
N GLU A 447 -26.54 -7.11 -12.74
CA GLU A 447 -27.70 -7.29 -11.87
C GLU A 447 -28.73 -6.16 -12.08
N LYS A 448 -28.28 -4.90 -12.09
CA LYS A 448 -29.13 -3.72 -12.28
C LYS A 448 -29.82 -3.69 -13.63
N TYR A 449 -29.09 -3.96 -14.70
CA TYR A 449 -29.60 -3.89 -16.07
C TYR A 449 -30.21 -5.20 -16.56
N LYS A 450 -30.19 -6.24 -15.74
CA LYS A 450 -30.70 -7.59 -16.06
C LYS A 450 -30.10 -8.16 -17.35
N ILE A 451 -28.78 -7.97 -17.55
CA ILE A 451 -28.09 -8.46 -18.73
C ILE A 451 -28.02 -9.99 -18.69
N PRO A 452 -28.39 -10.70 -19.76
CA PRO A 452 -28.30 -12.17 -19.82
C PRO A 452 -26.87 -12.65 -19.54
N GLN A 453 -26.74 -13.79 -18.85
CA GLN A 453 -25.44 -14.32 -18.42
C GLN A 453 -24.48 -14.54 -19.59
N LEU A 454 -24.97 -15.10 -20.70
CA LEU A 454 -24.14 -15.37 -21.89
C LEU A 454 -23.55 -14.11 -22.51
N GLU A 455 -24.35 -13.05 -22.63
CA GLU A 455 -23.89 -11.75 -23.13
C GLU A 455 -22.86 -11.15 -22.16
N PHE A 456 -23.12 -11.24 -20.86
CA PHE A 456 -22.20 -10.74 -19.84
C PHE A 456 -20.88 -11.50 -19.81
N ASP A 457 -20.89 -12.83 -19.97
CA ASP A 457 -19.68 -13.66 -20.01
C ASP A 457 -18.81 -13.28 -21.21
N THR A 458 -19.41 -13.04 -22.39
CA THR A 458 -18.68 -12.55 -23.56
C THR A 458 -17.99 -11.20 -23.30
N MET A 459 -18.72 -10.26 -22.69
CA MET A 459 -18.16 -8.95 -22.32
C MET A 459 -17.01 -9.08 -21.30
N MET A 460 -17.12 -10.01 -20.36
CA MET A 460 -16.09 -10.27 -19.34
C MET A 460 -14.86 -10.93 -19.94
N GLU A 461 -15.02 -11.85 -20.88
CA GLU A 461 -13.92 -12.51 -21.60
C GLU A 461 -13.14 -11.51 -22.45
N GLU A 462 -13.81 -10.67 -23.22
CA GLU A 462 -13.19 -9.59 -23.98
C GLU A 462 -12.38 -8.67 -23.06
N SER A 463 -12.98 -8.27 -21.94
CA SER A 463 -12.31 -7.46 -20.90
C SER A 463 -11.08 -8.14 -20.29
N THR A 464 -11.10 -9.47 -20.16
CA THR A 464 -10.04 -10.24 -19.51
C THR A 464 -8.87 -10.49 -20.45
N ASN A 465 -9.14 -10.78 -21.72
CA ASN A 465 -8.11 -11.08 -22.71
C ASN A 465 -7.16 -9.89 -22.96
N GLU A 466 -7.66 -8.66 -22.83
CA GLU A 466 -6.86 -7.45 -22.96
C GLU A 466 -5.86 -7.25 -21.83
N ASP A 467 -6.17 -7.75 -20.63
CA ASP A 467 -5.37 -7.52 -19.44
C ASP A 467 -4.29 -8.59 -19.20
N THR A 468 -4.29 -9.70 -19.98
CA THR A 468 -3.52 -10.89 -19.59
C THR A 468 -2.04 -10.77 -19.89
N ASN A 469 -1.65 -10.10 -20.98
CA ASN A 469 -0.26 -10.04 -21.44
C ASN A 469 0.27 -8.62 -21.74
N SER A 470 -0.56 -7.60 -21.63
CA SER A 470 -0.16 -6.22 -21.88
C SER A 470 -0.99 -5.26 -21.03
N PHE A 471 -0.45 -4.08 -20.76
CA PHE A 471 -1.20 -3.00 -20.12
C PHE A 471 -2.14 -2.28 -21.10
N LYS A 472 -2.21 -2.73 -22.35
CA LYS A 472 -3.09 -2.16 -23.37
C LYS A 472 -4.54 -2.30 -22.95
N ARG A 473 -5.25 -1.20 -22.94
CA ARG A 473 -6.66 -1.12 -22.57
C ARG A 473 -7.42 -0.43 -23.68
N GLN A 474 -8.39 -1.13 -24.24
CA GLN A 474 -9.25 -0.56 -25.26
C GLN A 474 -10.10 0.58 -24.68
N GLN A 475 -10.66 1.40 -25.56
CA GLN A 475 -11.62 2.42 -25.17
C GLN A 475 -12.90 1.76 -24.64
N GLY A 476 -13.55 2.42 -23.67
CA GLY A 476 -14.81 1.95 -23.11
C GLY A 476 -15.90 1.83 -24.16
N GLY A 477 -16.54 0.65 -24.21
CA GLY A 477 -17.66 0.36 -25.09
C GLY A 477 -18.99 0.94 -24.60
N SER A 478 -20.08 0.50 -25.25
CA SER A 478 -21.44 0.97 -24.93
C SER A 478 -21.86 0.66 -23.49
N PHE A 479 -21.37 -0.45 -22.92
CA PHE A 479 -21.68 -0.84 -21.54
C PHE A 479 -21.03 0.10 -20.53
N GLU A 480 -19.75 0.42 -20.70
CA GLU A 480 -19.04 1.36 -19.83
C GLU A 480 -19.59 2.78 -19.94
N GLN A 481 -20.00 3.19 -21.14
CA GLN A 481 -20.65 4.48 -21.35
C GLN A 481 -22.01 4.53 -20.65
N ARG A 482 -22.79 3.44 -20.68
CA ARG A 482 -24.07 3.33 -19.98
C ARG A 482 -23.88 3.36 -18.45
N ILE A 483 -22.83 2.72 -17.92
CA ILE A 483 -22.45 2.84 -16.51
C ILE A 483 -22.12 4.30 -16.16
N ALA A 484 -21.37 4.98 -17.01
CA ALA A 484 -20.96 6.35 -16.80
C ALA A 484 -22.10 7.38 -16.88
N GLN A 485 -23.18 7.03 -17.58
CA GLN A 485 -24.42 7.85 -17.72
C GLN A 485 -25.42 7.62 -16.58
N ASP A 486 -25.17 6.67 -15.71
CA ASP A 486 -26.07 6.38 -14.59
C ASP A 486 -26.28 7.61 -13.69
N ASP A 487 -27.38 7.60 -12.94
CA ASP A 487 -27.60 8.65 -11.93
C ASP A 487 -26.37 8.82 -11.04
N PRO A 488 -25.83 10.05 -10.90
CA PRO A 488 -24.57 10.28 -10.17
C PRO A 488 -24.58 9.74 -8.73
N GLU A 489 -25.71 9.83 -8.03
CA GLU A 489 -25.82 9.33 -6.64
C GLU A 489 -25.88 7.80 -6.62
N GLU A 490 -26.54 7.18 -7.60
CA GLU A 490 -26.60 5.73 -7.71
C GLU A 490 -25.24 5.14 -8.10
N LEU A 491 -24.57 5.72 -9.09
CA LEU A 491 -23.20 5.35 -9.48
C LEU A 491 -22.25 5.46 -8.26
N ARG A 492 -22.31 6.58 -7.54
CA ARG A 492 -21.54 6.79 -6.31
C ARG A 492 -21.82 5.71 -5.26
N SER A 493 -23.08 5.36 -5.07
CA SER A 493 -23.51 4.33 -4.11
C SER A 493 -22.98 2.95 -4.49
N ILE A 494 -23.08 2.57 -5.77
CA ILE A 494 -22.57 1.31 -6.30
C ILE A 494 -21.05 1.23 -6.14
N VAL A 495 -20.31 2.25 -6.57
CA VAL A 495 -18.85 2.32 -6.44
C VAL A 495 -18.43 2.18 -4.98
N ARG A 496 -19.07 2.92 -4.06
CA ARG A 496 -18.81 2.83 -2.60
C ARG A 496 -19.12 1.44 -2.03
N SER A 497 -20.19 0.81 -2.49
CA SER A 497 -20.56 -0.54 -2.08
C SER A 497 -19.51 -1.56 -2.51
N VAL A 498 -19.03 -1.49 -3.75
CA VAL A 498 -17.97 -2.37 -4.27
C VAL A 498 -16.66 -2.17 -3.51
N ILE A 499 -16.25 -0.92 -3.25
CA ILE A 499 -15.07 -0.62 -2.43
C ILE A 499 -15.22 -1.25 -1.03
N ARG A 500 -16.35 -1.02 -0.37
CA ARG A 500 -16.64 -1.55 0.97
C ARG A 500 -16.50 -3.06 1.01
N ASN A 501 -17.11 -3.75 0.06
CA ASN A 501 -17.08 -5.21 -0.01
C ASN A 501 -15.68 -5.75 -0.30
N THR A 502 -14.90 -5.06 -1.15
CA THR A 502 -13.52 -5.43 -1.46
C THR A 502 -12.60 -5.34 -0.24
N ILE A 503 -12.77 -4.32 0.61
CA ILE A 503 -11.90 -4.07 1.77
C ILE A 503 -12.32 -4.88 2.99
N LYS A 504 -13.62 -5.10 3.19
CA LYS A 504 -14.19 -5.66 4.43
C LYS A 504 -13.54 -6.96 4.85
N TRP A 505 -13.51 -7.96 3.97
CA TRP A 505 -13.00 -9.29 4.32
C TRP A 505 -11.47 -9.32 4.53
N PRO A 506 -10.63 -8.79 3.61
CA PRO A 506 -9.18 -8.75 3.82
C PRO A 506 -8.78 -7.98 5.09
N SER A 507 -9.43 -6.86 5.39
CA SER A 507 -9.14 -6.07 6.60
C SER A 507 -9.56 -6.78 7.88
N THR A 508 -10.70 -7.48 7.87
CA THR A 508 -11.18 -8.27 9.02
C THR A 508 -10.23 -9.43 9.30
N THR A 509 -9.91 -10.23 8.28
CA THR A 509 -9.02 -11.39 8.43
C THR A 509 -7.60 -10.96 8.80
N GLN A 510 -7.12 -9.84 8.27
CA GLN A 510 -5.83 -9.28 8.67
C GLN A 510 -5.82 -8.80 10.14
N SER A 511 -6.95 -8.30 10.63
CA SER A 511 -7.09 -7.92 12.04
C SER A 511 -7.13 -9.13 12.96
N LEU A 512 -7.84 -10.19 12.57
CA LEU A 512 -7.89 -11.47 13.30
C LEU A 512 -6.54 -12.20 13.32
N LYS A 513 -5.74 -12.03 12.27
CA LYS A 513 -4.38 -12.58 12.19
C LYS A 513 -3.40 -11.89 13.17
N GLY A 514 -3.70 -10.64 13.57
CA GLY A 514 -2.84 -9.85 14.47
C GLY A 514 -2.37 -10.60 15.71
N PRO A 515 -3.24 -11.22 16.54
CA PRO A 515 -2.86 -12.01 17.70
C PRO A 515 -1.88 -13.15 17.40
N LEU A 516 -2.03 -13.83 16.26
CA LEU A 516 -1.14 -14.91 15.84
C LEU A 516 0.25 -14.39 15.46
N THR A 517 0.33 -13.26 14.77
CA THR A 517 1.59 -12.74 14.23
C THR A 517 2.38 -11.90 15.24
N ALA A 518 1.68 -11.09 16.05
CA ALA A 518 2.30 -10.21 17.04
C ALA A 518 2.37 -10.82 18.44
N GLY A 519 1.56 -11.85 18.72
CA GLY A 519 1.33 -12.39 20.06
C GLY A 519 0.32 -11.56 20.86
N PHE A 520 -0.34 -12.19 21.83
CA PHE A 520 -1.44 -11.58 22.58
C PHE A 520 -1.01 -10.30 23.34
N ARG A 521 0.15 -10.33 24.02
CA ARG A 521 0.64 -9.17 24.81
C ARG A 521 0.83 -7.91 23.96
N LYS A 522 1.49 -8.02 22.80
CA LYS A 522 1.70 -6.89 21.88
C LYS A 522 0.38 -6.45 21.25
N THR A 523 -0.54 -7.38 20.98
CA THR A 523 -1.85 -7.07 20.42
C THR A 523 -2.72 -6.29 21.39
N PHE A 524 -2.81 -6.69 22.66
CA PHE A 524 -3.56 -5.95 23.68
C PHE A 524 -3.01 -4.55 23.90
N ARG A 525 -1.68 -4.40 23.94
CA ARG A 525 -1.03 -3.08 24.02
C ARG A 525 -1.43 -2.20 22.83
N TYR A 526 -1.37 -2.72 21.62
CA TYR A 526 -1.76 -2.01 20.40
C TYR A 526 -3.23 -1.55 20.42
N VAL A 527 -4.15 -2.43 20.83
CA VAL A 527 -5.57 -2.09 20.95
C VAL A 527 -5.80 -1.01 22.00
N GLY A 528 -5.15 -1.11 23.16
CA GLY A 528 -5.21 -0.11 24.23
C GLY A 528 -4.76 1.28 23.78
N GLU A 529 -3.64 1.38 23.04
CA GLU A 529 -3.14 2.63 22.46
C GLU A 529 -4.15 3.23 21.46
N LYS A 530 -4.82 2.40 20.66
CA LYS A 530 -5.83 2.83 19.70
C LYS A 530 -7.08 3.40 20.39
N ILE A 531 -7.58 2.74 21.42
CA ILE A 531 -8.73 3.22 22.23
C ILE A 531 -8.39 4.56 22.89
N GLY A 532 -7.17 4.71 23.39
CA GLY A 532 -6.69 5.98 23.96
C GLY A 532 -6.75 7.13 22.94
N LYS A 533 -6.27 6.91 21.71
CA LYS A 533 -6.30 7.89 20.61
C LYS A 533 -7.74 8.26 20.18
N TYR A 534 -8.65 7.29 20.15
CA TYR A 534 -10.05 7.56 19.87
C TYR A 534 -10.67 8.49 20.91
N ARG A 535 -10.45 8.23 22.21
CA ARG A 535 -10.96 9.06 23.30
C ARG A 535 -10.44 10.50 23.23
N GLN A 536 -9.16 10.69 22.87
CA GLN A 536 -8.59 12.02 22.66
C GLN A 536 -9.22 12.74 21.46
N GLY A 537 -9.38 12.06 20.31
CA GLY A 537 -10.02 12.64 19.13
C GLY A 537 -11.49 12.98 19.32
N SER A 538 -12.23 12.19 20.11
CA SER A 538 -13.63 12.44 20.43
C SER A 538 -13.82 13.63 21.38
N LYS A 539 -12.86 13.91 22.26
CA LYS A 539 -12.89 15.11 23.12
C LYS A 539 -12.62 16.39 22.33
N ALA A 540 -11.64 16.36 21.39
CA ALA A 540 -11.30 17.51 20.55
C ALA A 540 -12.39 17.88 19.52
N GLY A 541 -13.36 17.02 19.24
CA GLY A 541 -14.48 17.29 18.35
C GLY A 541 -15.72 17.85 19.06
N LYS A 542 -15.68 17.99 20.40
CA LYS A 542 -16.77 18.55 21.21
C LYS A 542 -16.49 19.97 21.71
N THR A 543 -15.28 20.46 21.49
CA THR A 543 -14.88 21.88 21.67
C THR A 543 -14.76 22.54 20.29
#